data_247f56fc6f382dbe633bbca310e6803b
#
_entry.id   247f56fc6f382dbe633bbca310e6803b
#
_cell.length_a   1.000
_cell.length_b   1.000
_cell.length_c   1.000
_cell.angle_alpha   90.00
_cell.angle_beta   90.00
_cell.angle_gamma   90.00
#
_symmetry.space_group_name_H-M   'P 1'
#
loop_
_entity.id
_entity.type
_entity.pdbx_description
1 polymer ?
#
loop_
_entity_poly.entity_id
_entity_poly.type
_entity_poly.pdbx_seq_one_letter_code
_entity_poly.pdbx_strand_id
1 'polypeptide(L)'
;QSIPQNSHYGTELQYVVDTDASANTYAKSIQDSFNAVGATNLVSYPDTDLADQLKTVARLIRGGIQTKVYMVTIGGFDTHNAQNQGSGDINGRHTDLMNQLSTAVDAFVADINSDTIGDDIIGLTFSEFGRKAIQNGNYGTDHGEIAPMFVFGKPVEGGISGVNVDLTEATSNNNWQLKTVQHDYRQVFATLMQDFLGASD
;
A
#
# COMPACT_ATOMS: atom_id res chain seq x y z
N GLN A 1 -1.00 -34.68 25.42
CA GLN A 1 -1.15 -35.85 24.51
C GLN A 1 -0.08 -35.75 23.43
N SER A 2 0.66 -36.86 23.19
CA SER A 2 1.64 -36.88 22.10
C SER A 2 0.94 -36.93 20.75
N ILE A 3 1.44 -36.15 19.79
CA ILE A 3 0.95 -36.15 18.40
C ILE A 3 1.28 -37.52 17.78
N PRO A 4 0.31 -38.22 17.15
CA PRO A 4 0.59 -39.51 16.51
C PRO A 4 1.58 -39.34 15.37
N GLN A 5 2.75 -39.99 15.48
CA GLN A 5 3.77 -39.96 14.44
C GLN A 5 3.37 -40.90 13.28
N ASN A 6 3.73 -40.53 12.05
CA ASN A 6 3.53 -41.35 10.84
C ASN A 6 2.09 -41.61 10.40
N SER A 7 1.17 -40.69 10.67
CA SER A 7 -0.18 -40.70 10.11
C SER A 7 -0.50 -39.37 9.45
N HIS A 8 -1.39 -39.37 8.45
CA HIS A 8 -1.86 -38.14 7.81
C HIS A 8 -2.41 -37.15 8.87
N TYR A 9 -3.23 -37.64 9.78
CA TYR A 9 -3.75 -36.86 10.91
C TYR A 9 -2.63 -36.26 11.76
N GLY A 10 -1.59 -37.04 12.07
CA GLY A 10 -0.45 -36.56 12.86
C GLY A 10 0.34 -35.46 12.13
N THR A 11 0.50 -35.58 10.81
CA THR A 11 1.16 -34.55 9.99
C THR A 11 0.38 -33.25 9.99
N GLU A 12 -0.92 -33.32 9.77
CA GLU A 12 -1.80 -32.12 9.79
C GLU A 12 -1.82 -31.46 11.19
N LEU A 13 -1.93 -32.26 12.24
CA LEU A 13 -1.91 -31.75 13.61
C LEU A 13 -0.57 -31.09 13.96
N GLN A 14 0.55 -31.69 13.54
CA GLN A 14 1.88 -31.10 13.73
C GLN A 14 1.99 -29.75 12.99
N TYR A 15 1.51 -29.67 11.75
CA TYR A 15 1.49 -28.42 10.99
C TYR A 15 0.71 -27.29 11.74
N VAL A 16 -0.45 -27.61 12.31
CA VAL A 16 -1.23 -26.66 13.10
C VAL A 16 -0.44 -26.18 14.32
N VAL A 17 0.18 -27.12 15.06
CA VAL A 17 0.99 -26.80 16.26
C VAL A 17 2.20 -25.93 15.90
N ASP A 18 2.91 -26.27 14.82
CA ASP A 18 4.08 -25.52 14.39
C ASP A 18 3.69 -24.12 13.87
N THR A 19 2.56 -24.02 13.20
CA THR A 19 2.00 -22.74 12.75
C THR A 19 1.63 -21.84 13.94
N ASP A 20 0.96 -22.40 14.95
CA ASP A 20 0.59 -21.66 16.19
C ASP A 20 1.86 -21.21 16.94
N ALA A 21 2.83 -22.07 17.09
CA ALA A 21 4.11 -21.73 17.74
C ALA A 21 4.88 -20.63 16.98
N SER A 22 4.87 -20.70 15.64
CA SER A 22 5.49 -19.68 14.77
C SER A 22 4.75 -18.34 14.88
N ALA A 23 3.41 -18.36 14.88
CA ALA A 23 2.59 -17.17 15.04
C ALA A 23 2.82 -16.49 16.40
N ASN A 24 2.90 -17.28 17.49
CA ASN A 24 3.19 -16.75 18.82
C ASN A 24 4.59 -16.14 18.91
N THR A 25 5.59 -16.77 18.29
CA THR A 25 6.97 -16.24 18.22
C THR A 25 7.01 -14.92 17.46
N TYR A 26 6.32 -14.85 16.33
CA TYR A 26 6.25 -13.62 15.53
C TYR A 26 5.49 -12.50 16.24
N ALA A 27 4.37 -12.82 16.90
CA ALA A 27 3.61 -11.85 17.70
C ALA A 27 4.49 -11.25 18.83
N LYS A 28 5.31 -12.09 19.48
CA LYS A 28 6.28 -11.62 20.47
C LYS A 28 7.32 -10.69 19.85
N SER A 29 7.85 -11.02 18.69
CA SER A 29 8.82 -10.15 17.97
C SER A 29 8.23 -8.79 17.63
N ILE A 30 6.96 -8.75 17.19
CA ILE A 30 6.22 -7.50 16.95
C ILE A 30 6.12 -6.68 18.24
N GLN A 31 5.70 -7.31 19.34
CA GLN A 31 5.53 -6.63 20.62
C GLN A 31 6.87 -6.11 21.19
N ASP A 32 7.92 -6.91 21.10
CA ASP A 32 9.25 -6.54 21.56
C ASP A 32 9.80 -5.36 20.76
N SER A 33 9.66 -5.38 19.42
CA SER A 33 10.08 -4.27 18.56
C SER A 33 9.24 -3.00 18.79
N PHE A 34 7.92 -3.13 18.93
CA PHE A 34 7.04 -1.99 19.20
C PHE A 34 7.38 -1.29 20.53
N ASN A 35 7.83 -2.05 21.54
CA ASN A 35 8.19 -1.57 22.88
C ASN A 35 9.69 -1.35 23.08
N ALA A 36 10.50 -1.54 22.04
CA ALA A 36 11.95 -1.35 22.14
C ALA A 36 12.31 0.09 22.54
N VAL A 37 13.42 0.24 23.22
CA VAL A 37 13.95 1.56 23.60
C VAL A 37 14.28 2.34 22.32
N GLY A 38 13.73 3.54 22.19
CA GLY A 38 13.89 4.38 21.00
C GLY A 38 12.88 4.08 19.87
N ALA A 39 12.05 3.04 19.98
CA ALA A 39 10.96 2.79 19.03
C ALA A 39 9.81 3.80 19.23
N THR A 40 10.02 5.04 18.80
CA THR A 40 9.06 6.14 18.91
C THR A 40 8.87 6.80 17.56
N ASN A 41 7.72 7.43 17.36
CA ASN A 41 7.53 8.29 16.19
C ASN A 41 8.12 9.67 16.48
N LEU A 42 8.77 10.26 15.49
CA LEU A 42 9.50 11.52 15.62
C LEU A 42 8.71 12.72 15.12
N VAL A 43 7.56 12.46 14.48
CA VAL A 43 6.62 13.49 14.00
C VAL A 43 5.20 13.18 14.42
N SER A 44 4.32 14.17 14.32
CA SER A 44 2.88 13.99 14.51
C SER A 44 2.24 13.45 13.24
N TYR A 45 1.33 12.51 13.38
CA TYR A 45 0.53 11.95 12.30
C TYR A 45 -0.89 12.50 12.31
N PRO A 46 -1.56 12.63 11.16
CA PRO A 46 -2.97 12.99 11.14
C PRO A 46 -3.83 11.88 11.78
N ASP A 47 -5.02 12.27 12.23
CA ASP A 47 -5.99 11.34 12.85
C ASP A 47 -6.79 10.60 11.76
N THR A 48 -6.18 9.60 11.16
CA THR A 48 -6.80 8.73 10.14
C THR A 48 -6.29 7.29 10.27
N ASP A 49 -7.10 6.32 9.87
CA ASP A 49 -6.76 4.90 9.94
C ASP A 49 -5.46 4.56 9.18
N LEU A 50 -5.24 5.16 8.01
CA LEU A 50 -4.01 4.96 7.25
C LEU A 50 -2.79 5.52 7.99
N ALA A 51 -2.94 6.70 8.58
CA ALA A 51 -1.85 7.32 9.34
C ALA A 51 -1.47 6.49 10.58
N ASP A 52 -2.43 5.91 11.28
CA ASP A 52 -2.18 5.02 12.42
C ASP A 52 -1.46 3.72 12.00
N GLN A 53 -1.82 3.16 10.83
CA GLN A 53 -1.11 2.01 10.27
C GLN A 53 0.34 2.38 9.93
N LEU A 54 0.58 3.47 9.20
CA LEU A 54 1.91 3.94 8.82
C LEU A 54 2.77 4.31 10.03
N LYS A 55 2.18 4.97 11.02
CA LYS A 55 2.79 5.28 12.31
C LYS A 55 3.27 4.02 13.04
N THR A 56 2.46 2.97 13.01
CA THR A 56 2.81 1.67 13.58
C THR A 56 3.97 1.03 12.83
N VAL A 57 3.95 1.06 11.49
CA VAL A 57 5.04 0.55 10.64
C VAL A 57 6.35 1.27 10.94
N ALA A 58 6.37 2.61 10.96
CA ALA A 58 7.56 3.39 11.27
C ALA A 58 8.15 3.03 12.64
N ARG A 59 7.28 2.86 13.64
CA ARG A 59 7.67 2.47 14.99
C ARG A 59 8.28 1.07 15.05
N LEU A 60 7.68 0.10 14.37
CA LEU A 60 8.18 -1.28 14.31
C LEU A 60 9.56 -1.35 13.63
N ILE A 61 9.74 -0.65 12.51
CA ILE A 61 11.03 -0.60 11.81
C ILE A 61 12.09 0.00 12.72
N ARG A 62 11.80 1.13 13.36
CA ARG A 62 12.72 1.79 14.31
C ARG A 62 13.04 0.91 15.52
N GLY A 63 12.12 0.04 15.91
CA GLY A 63 12.30 -0.98 16.93
C GLY A 63 13.11 -2.19 16.51
N GLY A 64 13.57 -2.25 15.24
CA GLY A 64 14.48 -3.26 14.73
C GLY A 64 13.84 -4.58 14.30
N ILE A 65 12.52 -4.58 14.01
CA ILE A 65 11.86 -5.78 13.48
C ILE A 65 12.46 -6.15 12.09
N GLN A 66 12.59 -7.44 11.83
CA GLN A 66 13.21 -7.94 10.60
C GLN A 66 12.22 -8.17 9.45
N THR A 67 10.99 -7.71 9.59
CA THR A 67 9.99 -7.78 8.52
C THR A 67 10.39 -6.89 7.35
N LYS A 68 10.44 -7.47 6.15
CA LYS A 68 10.85 -6.75 4.93
C LYS A 68 9.70 -6.10 4.17
N VAL A 69 8.48 -6.63 4.30
CA VAL A 69 7.33 -6.16 3.54
C VAL A 69 6.17 -5.86 4.50
N TYR A 70 5.63 -4.67 4.40
CA TYR A 70 4.46 -4.22 5.15
C TYR A 70 3.35 -3.86 4.17
N MET A 71 2.12 -4.17 4.50
CA MET A 71 0.96 -3.76 3.75
C MET A 71 0.02 -2.98 4.65
N VAL A 72 -0.33 -1.77 4.21
CA VAL A 72 -1.31 -0.89 4.84
C VAL A 72 -2.43 -0.59 3.85
N THR A 73 -3.61 -0.28 4.32
CA THR A 73 -4.78 -0.13 3.45
C THR A 73 -5.54 1.15 3.75
N ILE A 74 -6.03 1.77 2.69
CA ILE A 74 -7.03 2.83 2.75
C ILE A 74 -8.18 2.43 1.83
N GLY A 75 -9.38 2.30 2.38
CA GLY A 75 -10.58 1.96 1.63
C GLY A 75 -11.32 3.19 1.12
N GLY A 76 -12.39 2.95 0.36
CA GLY A 76 -13.32 4.00 -0.03
C GLY A 76 -13.12 4.57 -1.43
N PHE A 77 -12.12 4.14 -2.18
CA PHE A 77 -11.86 4.59 -3.56
C PHE A 77 -12.87 4.06 -4.58
N ASP A 78 -13.75 3.14 -4.19
CA ASP A 78 -14.85 2.68 -5.05
C ASP A 78 -15.99 3.71 -5.09
N THR A 79 -15.72 4.83 -5.74
CA THR A 79 -16.56 6.02 -5.78
C THR A 79 -17.50 6.02 -6.97
N HIS A 80 -18.42 5.04 -7.04
CA HIS A 80 -19.47 5.00 -8.06
C HIS A 80 -20.50 6.15 -7.92
N ASN A 81 -20.59 6.77 -6.75
CA ASN A 81 -21.41 7.93 -6.50
C ASN A 81 -20.67 8.94 -5.62
N ALA A 82 -21.07 10.20 -5.71
CA ALA A 82 -20.54 11.28 -4.89
C ALA A 82 -19.00 11.34 -4.82
N GLN A 83 -18.34 10.95 -5.91
CA GLN A 83 -16.88 11.10 -6.06
C GLN A 83 -16.52 12.59 -5.97
N ASN A 84 -17.36 13.43 -6.57
CA ASN A 84 -17.38 14.87 -6.39
C ASN A 84 -18.79 15.33 -5.95
N GLN A 85 -18.96 16.63 -5.65
CA GLN A 85 -20.24 17.19 -5.19
C GLN A 85 -21.14 17.67 -6.33
N GLY A 86 -20.65 17.68 -7.56
CA GLY A 86 -21.39 18.10 -8.74
C GLY A 86 -20.49 18.07 -9.99
N SER A 87 -21.10 18.32 -11.15
CA SER A 87 -20.35 18.34 -12.40
C SER A 87 -19.30 19.47 -12.40
N GLY A 88 -18.04 19.09 -12.58
CA GLY A 88 -16.90 20.03 -12.56
C GLY A 88 -16.43 20.46 -11.16
N ASP A 89 -17.04 19.96 -10.09
CA ASP A 89 -16.57 20.20 -8.73
C ASP A 89 -15.39 19.26 -8.40
N ILE A 90 -14.33 19.82 -7.84
CA ILE A 90 -13.17 19.04 -7.36
C ILE A 90 -13.33 18.56 -5.92
N ASN A 91 -14.32 19.10 -5.19
CA ASN A 91 -14.59 18.67 -3.82
C ASN A 91 -15.43 17.40 -3.82
N GLY A 92 -15.25 16.59 -2.78
CA GLY A 92 -16.02 15.37 -2.60
C GLY A 92 -15.14 14.23 -2.08
N ARG A 93 -15.72 13.06 -2.05
CA ARG A 93 -15.11 11.88 -1.43
C ARG A 93 -13.73 11.55 -1.98
N HIS A 94 -13.49 11.74 -3.28
CA HIS A 94 -12.17 11.45 -3.86
C HIS A 94 -11.12 12.43 -3.36
N THR A 95 -11.44 13.71 -3.27
CA THR A 95 -10.53 14.73 -2.72
C THR A 95 -10.21 14.45 -1.25
N ASP A 96 -11.21 14.05 -0.46
CA ASP A 96 -11.00 13.69 0.95
C ASP A 96 -10.07 12.47 1.09
N LEU A 97 -10.25 11.44 0.25
CA LEU A 97 -9.38 10.26 0.23
C LEU A 97 -7.95 10.58 -0.20
N MET A 98 -7.79 11.42 -1.22
CA MET A 98 -6.46 11.87 -1.67
C MET A 98 -5.77 12.73 -0.61
N ASN A 99 -6.51 13.55 0.12
CA ASN A 99 -5.97 14.32 1.24
C ASN A 99 -5.53 13.39 2.39
N GLN A 100 -6.32 12.39 2.76
CA GLN A 100 -5.95 11.40 3.76
C GLN A 100 -4.69 10.62 3.34
N LEU A 101 -4.64 10.16 2.08
CA LEU A 101 -3.47 9.46 1.54
C LEU A 101 -2.22 10.35 1.59
N SER A 102 -2.30 11.56 1.04
CA SER A 102 -1.13 12.45 0.93
C SER A 102 -0.61 12.90 2.29
N THR A 103 -1.48 13.27 3.22
CA THR A 103 -1.06 13.72 4.55
C THR A 103 -0.50 12.59 5.42
N ALA A 104 -1.05 11.38 5.30
CA ALA A 104 -0.53 10.21 6.01
C ALA A 104 0.84 9.78 5.46
N VAL A 105 1.02 9.76 4.13
CA VAL A 105 2.31 9.45 3.49
C VAL A 105 3.34 10.52 3.78
N ASP A 106 2.97 11.81 3.76
CA ASP A 106 3.87 12.92 4.10
C ASP A 106 4.41 12.77 5.53
N ALA A 107 3.52 12.52 6.51
CA ALA A 107 3.93 12.28 7.89
C ALA A 107 4.85 11.05 8.01
N PHE A 108 4.54 9.96 7.32
CA PHE A 108 5.37 8.76 7.31
C PHE A 108 6.77 9.03 6.74
N VAL A 109 6.85 9.67 5.58
CA VAL A 109 8.12 10.02 4.93
C VAL A 109 8.93 10.98 5.82
N ALA A 110 8.29 11.97 6.43
CA ALA A 110 8.95 12.86 7.37
C ALA A 110 9.49 12.11 8.60
N ASP A 111 8.72 11.14 9.15
CA ASP A 111 9.12 10.35 10.31
C ASP A 111 10.34 9.47 10.00
N ILE A 112 10.29 8.68 8.93
CA ILE A 112 11.40 7.76 8.58
C ILE A 112 12.66 8.50 8.13
N ASN A 113 12.54 9.71 7.58
CA ASN A 113 13.67 10.55 7.17
C ASN A 113 14.24 11.41 8.30
N SER A 114 13.61 11.43 9.47
CA SER A 114 14.15 12.13 10.65
C SER A 114 15.38 11.45 11.25
N ASP A 115 15.66 10.23 10.82
CA ASP A 115 16.88 9.45 11.13
C ASP A 115 17.31 8.63 9.91
N THR A 116 18.16 7.62 10.10
CA THR A 116 18.72 6.82 9.00
C THR A 116 17.83 5.67 8.53
N ILE A 117 16.70 5.39 9.17
CA ILE A 117 15.85 4.25 8.77
C ILE A 117 15.24 4.44 7.38
N GLY A 118 15.04 5.68 6.95
CA GLY A 118 14.48 5.99 5.63
C GLY A 118 15.39 5.61 4.45
N ASP A 119 16.68 5.37 4.69
CA ASP A 119 17.64 5.01 3.65
C ASP A 119 17.31 3.66 2.98
N ASP A 120 16.64 2.76 3.72
CA ASP A 120 16.29 1.41 3.31
C ASP A 120 14.77 1.18 3.19
N ILE A 121 14.00 2.25 2.96
CA ILE A 121 12.54 2.15 2.86
C ILE A 121 12.06 2.71 1.53
N ILE A 122 11.27 1.89 0.81
CA ILE A 122 10.49 2.30 -0.35
C ILE A 122 9.02 1.96 -0.09
N GLY A 123 8.14 2.93 -0.30
CA GLY A 123 6.70 2.75 -0.33
C GLY A 123 6.16 2.82 -1.75
N LEU A 124 5.09 2.08 -1.99
CA LEU A 124 4.35 2.17 -3.24
C LEU A 124 2.85 2.05 -3.00
N THR A 125 2.07 2.68 -3.88
CA THR A 125 0.61 2.50 -3.90
C THR A 125 0.22 1.54 -5.01
N PHE A 126 -0.82 0.74 -4.79
CA PHE A 126 -1.46 -0.06 -5.82
C PHE A 126 -2.96 -0.18 -5.56
N SER A 127 -3.72 -0.48 -6.59
CA SER A 127 -5.17 -0.66 -6.51
C SER A 127 -5.59 -1.80 -7.43
N GLU A 128 -6.69 -2.47 -7.11
CA GLU A 128 -7.26 -3.55 -7.90
C GLU A 128 -7.96 -3.09 -9.17
N PHE A 129 -8.30 -1.80 -9.27
CA PHE A 129 -8.94 -1.22 -10.47
C PHE A 129 -8.52 0.23 -10.68
N GLY A 130 -8.65 0.70 -11.93
CA GLY A 130 -8.65 2.11 -12.28
C GLY A 130 -10.06 2.67 -12.42
N ARG A 131 -10.19 3.82 -13.09
CA ARG A 131 -11.49 4.47 -13.34
C ARG A 131 -11.68 4.79 -14.81
N LYS A 132 -12.93 4.69 -15.29
CA LYS A 132 -13.30 5.19 -16.62
C LYS A 132 -13.08 6.69 -16.72
N ALA A 133 -12.72 7.15 -17.91
CA ALA A 133 -12.52 8.57 -18.19
C ALA A 133 -13.86 9.31 -18.47
N ILE A 134 -14.91 8.93 -17.77
CA ILE A 134 -16.23 9.59 -17.86
C ILE A 134 -16.91 9.56 -16.50
N GLN A 135 -17.56 10.67 -16.18
CA GLN A 135 -18.47 10.74 -15.04
C GLN A 135 -19.76 9.97 -15.35
N ASN A 136 -20.23 9.17 -14.41
CA ASN A 136 -21.55 8.53 -14.48
C ASN A 136 -22.68 9.47 -14.00
N GLY A 137 -23.93 8.98 -14.02
CA GLY A 137 -25.10 9.79 -13.64
C GLY A 137 -25.20 10.16 -12.14
N ASN A 138 -24.31 9.65 -11.29
CA ASN A 138 -24.32 9.82 -9.85
C ASN A 138 -23.11 10.64 -9.33
N TYR A 139 -22.49 11.46 -10.18
CA TYR A 139 -21.28 12.23 -9.86
C TYR A 139 -20.12 11.34 -9.38
N GLY A 140 -20.04 10.13 -9.91
CA GLY A 140 -18.97 9.18 -9.69
C GLY A 140 -18.38 8.69 -11.00
N THR A 141 -17.55 7.66 -10.93
CA THR A 141 -17.02 6.96 -12.10
C THR A 141 -17.13 5.45 -11.90
N ASP A 142 -17.28 4.71 -13.00
CA ASP A 142 -17.23 3.27 -12.96
C ASP A 142 -15.77 2.78 -13.02
N HIS A 143 -15.55 1.48 -12.75
CA HIS A 143 -14.23 0.87 -12.84
C HIS A 143 -13.63 0.99 -14.23
N GLY A 144 -12.34 1.29 -14.27
CA GLY A 144 -11.48 1.32 -15.45
C GLY A 144 -10.28 0.41 -15.28
N GLU A 145 -9.48 0.29 -16.35
CA GLU A 145 -8.36 -0.65 -16.42
C GLU A 145 -7.02 -0.01 -16.02
N ILE A 146 -6.93 1.33 -16.04
CA ILE A 146 -5.67 2.07 -15.83
C ILE A 146 -5.77 2.94 -14.59
N ALA A 147 -4.74 2.91 -13.77
CA ALA A 147 -4.58 3.74 -12.58
C ALA A 147 -3.16 4.29 -12.47
N PRO A 148 -2.95 5.45 -11.84
CA PRO A 148 -1.62 5.89 -11.46
C PRO A 148 -1.09 5.04 -10.31
N MET A 149 0.25 4.90 -10.25
CA MET A 149 0.97 4.31 -9.14
C MET A 149 1.97 5.34 -8.62
N PHE A 150 2.04 5.49 -7.31
CA PHE A 150 3.05 6.33 -6.67
C PHE A 150 4.11 5.45 -6.03
N VAL A 151 5.37 5.76 -6.28
CA VAL A 151 6.51 5.17 -5.58
C VAL A 151 7.21 6.29 -4.82
N PHE A 152 7.51 6.07 -3.55
CA PHE A 152 8.06 7.10 -2.69
C PHE A 152 9.07 6.52 -1.69
N GLY A 153 9.93 7.36 -1.18
CA GLY A 153 10.99 7.00 -0.23
C GLY A 153 12.31 7.62 -0.65
N LYS A 154 13.27 7.66 0.26
CA LYS A 154 14.56 8.29 0.03
C LYS A 154 15.40 7.64 -1.10
N PRO A 155 15.35 6.30 -1.30
CA PRO A 155 16.03 5.66 -2.41
C PRO A 155 15.41 5.93 -3.80
N VAL A 156 14.25 6.58 -3.87
CA VAL A 156 13.52 6.79 -5.13
C VAL A 156 13.97 8.09 -5.77
N GLU A 157 14.42 8.01 -7.04
CA GLU A 157 14.63 9.21 -7.85
C GLU A 157 13.27 9.83 -8.21
N GLY A 158 13.07 11.09 -7.81
CA GLY A 158 11.81 11.79 -8.03
C GLY A 158 11.56 12.11 -9.50
N GLY A 159 10.31 12.07 -9.93
CA GLY A 159 9.93 12.40 -11.29
C GLY A 159 8.65 11.73 -11.74
N ILE A 160 8.35 11.84 -13.03
CA ILE A 160 7.21 11.17 -13.67
C ILE A 160 7.78 10.14 -14.66
N SER A 161 7.42 8.88 -14.47
CA SER A 161 7.71 7.82 -15.44
C SER A 161 6.50 7.61 -16.35
N GLY A 162 6.69 7.82 -17.64
CA GLY A 162 5.62 7.80 -18.63
C GLY A 162 5.17 9.19 -19.07
N VAL A 163 4.03 9.25 -19.73
CA VAL A 163 3.40 10.48 -20.24
C VAL A 163 1.95 10.55 -19.77
N ASN A 164 1.34 11.71 -19.84
CA ASN A 164 -0.08 11.84 -19.57
C ASN A 164 -0.89 10.92 -20.47
N VAL A 165 -1.94 10.33 -19.91
CA VAL A 165 -2.86 9.46 -20.66
C VAL A 165 -3.54 10.24 -21.78
N ASP A 166 -3.71 9.61 -22.93
CA ASP A 166 -4.46 10.18 -24.04
C ASP A 166 -5.96 9.96 -23.82
N LEU A 167 -6.66 10.99 -23.37
CA LEU A 167 -8.10 10.94 -23.14
C LEU A 167 -8.92 10.70 -24.42
N THR A 168 -8.34 10.88 -25.61
CA THR A 168 -9.03 10.60 -26.88
C THR A 168 -9.26 9.11 -27.12
N GLU A 169 -8.53 8.23 -26.41
CA GLU A 169 -8.78 6.80 -26.42
C GLU A 169 -10.14 6.44 -25.83
N ALA A 170 -10.60 7.20 -24.84
CA ALA A 170 -11.84 6.93 -24.12
C ALA A 170 -13.04 7.37 -24.94
N THR A 171 -13.70 6.43 -25.58
CA THR A 171 -14.86 6.65 -26.43
C THR A 171 -16.04 5.76 -26.02
N SER A 172 -17.23 6.06 -26.53
CA SER A 172 -18.41 5.20 -26.31
C SER A 172 -18.21 3.78 -26.86
N ASN A 173 -17.41 3.61 -27.91
CA ASN A 173 -17.14 2.30 -28.51
C ASN A 173 -16.35 1.36 -27.62
N ASN A 174 -15.52 1.88 -26.72
CA ASN A 174 -14.76 1.11 -25.74
C ASN A 174 -15.24 1.32 -24.32
N ASN A 175 -16.46 1.78 -24.15
CA ASN A 175 -17.08 2.03 -22.86
C ASN A 175 -16.26 3.01 -21.97
N TRP A 176 -15.64 4.01 -22.60
CA TRP A 176 -14.87 5.06 -21.97
C TRP A 176 -13.65 4.56 -21.19
N GLN A 177 -13.10 3.42 -21.59
CA GLN A 177 -11.87 2.86 -21.01
C GLN A 177 -10.64 3.50 -21.63
N LEU A 178 -9.65 3.74 -20.79
CA LEU A 178 -8.28 3.99 -21.23
C LEU A 178 -7.59 2.62 -21.41
N LYS A 179 -6.92 2.41 -22.52
CA LYS A 179 -6.39 1.08 -22.91
C LYS A 179 -4.86 1.03 -22.99
N THR A 180 -4.23 2.18 -23.21
CA THR A 180 -2.77 2.22 -23.37
C THR A 180 -2.06 2.09 -22.02
N VAL A 181 -1.62 0.87 -21.70
CA VAL A 181 -0.80 0.57 -20.53
C VAL A 181 0.62 1.03 -20.81
N GLN A 182 1.10 2.02 -20.07
CA GLN A 182 2.47 2.52 -20.22
C GLN A 182 3.48 1.69 -19.42
N HIS A 183 3.10 1.26 -18.23
CA HIS A 183 3.87 0.41 -17.33
C HIS A 183 2.99 -0.67 -16.76
N ASP A 184 3.46 -1.92 -16.85
CA ASP A 184 2.81 -3.02 -16.15
C ASP A 184 3.23 -2.98 -14.67
N TYR A 185 2.25 -2.99 -13.76
CA TYR A 185 2.53 -2.97 -12.32
C TYR A 185 3.47 -4.11 -11.88
N ARG A 186 3.43 -5.26 -12.57
CA ARG A 186 4.31 -6.40 -12.28
C ARG A 186 5.77 -6.08 -12.52
N GLN A 187 6.09 -5.20 -13.48
CA GLN A 187 7.46 -4.74 -13.72
C GLN A 187 7.96 -3.89 -12.55
N VAL A 188 7.10 -3.01 -12.00
CA VAL A 188 7.44 -2.22 -10.82
C VAL A 188 7.70 -3.11 -9.62
N PHE A 189 6.83 -4.10 -9.37
CA PHE A 189 7.04 -5.08 -8.30
C PHE A 189 8.31 -5.90 -8.51
N ALA A 190 8.58 -6.39 -9.72
CA ALA A 190 9.79 -7.15 -10.03
C ALA A 190 11.04 -6.32 -9.76
N THR A 191 11.09 -5.07 -10.22
CA THR A 191 12.20 -4.16 -9.95
C THR A 191 12.44 -3.98 -8.44
N LEU A 192 11.39 -3.74 -7.67
CA LEU A 192 11.53 -3.59 -6.21
C LEU A 192 11.99 -4.89 -5.54
N MET A 193 11.50 -6.03 -5.99
CA MET A 193 11.92 -7.32 -5.42
C MET A 193 13.37 -7.65 -5.77
N GLN A 194 13.79 -7.46 -7.01
CA GLN A 194 15.12 -7.81 -7.48
C GLN A 194 16.17 -6.76 -7.05
N ASP A 195 15.94 -5.51 -7.41
CA ASP A 195 16.96 -4.46 -7.29
C ASP A 195 17.03 -3.87 -5.87
N PHE A 196 15.91 -3.88 -5.14
CA PHE A 196 15.86 -3.32 -3.79
C PHE A 196 15.88 -4.39 -2.69
N LEU A 197 15.05 -5.43 -2.79
CA LEU A 197 14.99 -6.49 -1.78
C LEU A 197 16.01 -7.63 -2.00
N GLY A 198 16.70 -7.65 -3.16
CA GLY A 198 17.71 -8.65 -3.48
C GLY A 198 17.15 -10.05 -3.73
N ALA A 199 15.93 -10.17 -4.24
CA ALA A 199 15.36 -11.44 -4.63
C ALA A 199 16.11 -11.99 -5.86
N SER A 200 16.42 -13.29 -5.86
CA SER A 200 16.92 -13.98 -7.06
C SER A 200 15.78 -14.34 -8.00
N ASP A 201 16.08 -14.49 -9.28
CA ASP A 201 15.16 -15.02 -10.30
C ASP A 201 14.65 -16.42 -9.95
#